data_332daa2e9880b38d1554a77c8fa133b4
#
_entry.id   332daa2e9880b38d1554a77c8fa133b4
#
_cell.length_a   1.000
_cell.length_b   1.000
_cell.length_c   1.000
_cell.angle_alpha   90.00
_cell.angle_beta   90.00
_cell.angle_gamma   90.00
#
_symmetry.space_group_name_H-M   'P 1'
#
loop_
_entity.id
_entity.type
_entity.pdbx_description
1 polymer ?
#
loop_
_entity_poly.entity_id
_entity_poly.type
_entity_poly.pdbx_seq_one_letter_code
_entity_poly.pdbx_strand_id
1 'polypeptide(L)'
;EIFVDSKDLKVTADGILLIDDVEDIPEKFVSQLNFTDLQTGGFGLLNNGIFSNSANATFRVQLDPFDVEIPQLYIYDQNSALSVHTDGYVSVKDDNWNVSLNSHSEAADLEKVFYFWPEKHKPKVRKWVADHFENSNLFDISMQTEIDNGLEPKLSWSFAFSKTSFTPLKGFSLIEKSSGHFVSKDYSTSVVLEEGIIFDDSGKVIDVAGSSFFIKDSRIKPSPAEIQISAFGALSSISQVLNKSPLKILDRVEQPVNFGNAQVSGKGSVKLLLKSNL
;
A
#
# COMPACT_ATOMS: atom_id res chain seq x y z
N GLU A 1 14.28 3.37 -33.74
CA GLU A 1 13.07 2.64 -33.33
C GLU A 1 13.50 1.25 -32.81
N ILE A 2 12.98 0.84 -31.69
CA ILE A 2 13.21 -0.46 -31.06
C ILE A 2 11.88 -1.19 -31.06
N PHE A 3 11.88 -2.44 -31.52
CA PHE A 3 10.72 -3.31 -31.48
C PHE A 3 11.10 -4.64 -30.81
N VAL A 4 10.36 -5.01 -29.78
CA VAL A 4 10.48 -6.33 -29.13
C VAL A 4 9.10 -6.97 -29.08
N ASP A 5 8.99 -8.22 -29.49
CA ASP A 5 7.77 -9.02 -29.40
C ASP A 5 8.13 -10.39 -28.84
N SER A 6 7.71 -10.64 -27.63
CA SER A 6 7.88 -11.91 -26.92
C SER A 6 6.61 -12.26 -26.16
N LYS A 7 6.55 -13.47 -25.59
CA LYS A 7 5.41 -13.94 -24.82
C LYS A 7 5.05 -13.00 -23.64
N ASP A 8 6.08 -12.43 -23.00
CA ASP A 8 5.92 -11.69 -21.74
C ASP A 8 6.19 -10.18 -21.87
N LEU A 9 6.66 -9.74 -23.05
CA LEU A 9 6.97 -8.35 -23.33
C LEU A 9 6.76 -8.04 -24.81
N LYS A 10 5.86 -7.12 -25.08
CA LYS A 10 5.74 -6.46 -26.38
C LYS A 10 5.99 -4.98 -26.19
N VAL A 11 6.90 -4.42 -26.94
CA VAL A 11 7.24 -3.00 -26.82
C VAL A 11 7.65 -2.42 -28.16
N THR A 12 7.16 -1.22 -28.44
CA THR A 12 7.66 -0.33 -29.49
C THR A 12 8.14 0.94 -28.79
N ALA A 13 9.37 1.31 -29.06
CA ALA A 13 9.97 2.52 -28.47
C ALA A 13 10.79 3.27 -29.51
N ASP A 14 10.82 4.58 -29.38
CA ASP A 14 11.72 5.49 -30.05
C ASP A 14 12.49 6.35 -29.05
N GLY A 15 13.63 6.88 -29.46
CA GLY A 15 14.40 7.71 -28.54
C GLY A 15 15.84 7.92 -28.96
N ILE A 16 16.65 8.30 -27.99
CA ILE A 16 18.06 8.61 -28.13
C ILE A 16 18.90 7.61 -27.36
N LEU A 17 19.93 7.10 -27.96
CA LEU A 17 20.97 6.32 -27.32
C LEU A 17 22.30 7.05 -27.49
N LEU A 18 22.92 7.41 -26.38
CA LEU A 18 24.26 7.98 -26.32
C LEU A 18 25.20 6.90 -25.81
N ILE A 19 26.24 6.63 -26.59
CA ILE A 19 27.25 5.63 -26.27
C ILE A 19 28.53 6.39 -25.98
N ASP A 20 29.19 6.09 -24.86
CA ASP A 20 30.48 6.65 -24.56
C ASP A 20 31.51 6.17 -25.62
N ASP A 21 32.38 7.10 -26.03
CA ASP A 21 33.35 6.88 -27.09
C ASP A 21 34.38 5.83 -26.60
N VAL A 22 34.32 4.64 -27.22
CA VAL A 22 35.17 3.51 -26.84
C VAL A 22 35.72 2.87 -28.11
N GLU A 23 37.02 2.64 -28.09
CA GLU A 23 37.74 2.08 -29.27
C GLU A 23 37.31 0.64 -29.62
N ASP A 24 36.65 -0.13 -28.71
CA ASP A 24 36.32 -1.53 -28.98
C ASP A 24 34.84 -1.91 -28.70
N ILE A 25 34.42 -1.99 -27.45
CA ILE A 25 33.04 -2.36 -27.09
C ILE A 25 32.47 -1.30 -26.14
N PRO A 26 31.29 -0.76 -26.42
CA PRO A 26 30.69 0.21 -25.53
C PRO A 26 30.36 -0.43 -24.18
N GLU A 27 31.03 0.05 -23.13
CA GLU A 27 30.79 -0.41 -21.77
C GLU A 27 29.65 0.33 -21.10
N LYS A 28 29.42 1.57 -21.52
CA LYS A 28 28.40 2.46 -20.92
C LYS A 28 27.57 3.13 -21.98
N PHE A 29 26.28 3.25 -21.69
CA PHE A 29 25.40 4.05 -22.52
C PHE A 29 24.28 4.70 -21.69
N VAL A 30 23.75 5.81 -22.21
CA VAL A 30 22.58 6.50 -21.68
C VAL A 30 21.49 6.45 -22.75
N SER A 31 20.32 6.01 -22.37
CA SER A 31 19.15 5.99 -23.25
C SER A 31 18.01 6.82 -22.68
N GLN A 32 17.33 7.52 -23.57
CA GLN A 32 16.07 8.17 -23.28
C GLN A 32 15.04 7.62 -24.28
N LEU A 33 14.06 6.89 -23.79
CA LEU A 33 13.10 6.15 -24.59
C LEU A 33 11.68 6.61 -24.32
N ASN A 34 10.90 6.70 -25.39
CA ASN A 34 9.45 6.89 -25.35
C ASN A 34 8.81 5.59 -25.86
N PHE A 35 7.92 5.04 -25.08
CA PHE A 35 7.22 3.82 -25.43
C PHE A 35 5.84 4.15 -26.00
N THR A 36 5.59 3.65 -27.21
CA THR A 36 4.32 3.88 -27.91
C THR A 36 3.39 2.67 -27.88
N ASP A 37 3.91 1.49 -27.58
CA ASP A 37 3.14 0.26 -27.36
C ASP A 37 3.92 -0.59 -26.34
N LEU A 38 3.54 -0.51 -25.09
CA LEU A 38 4.14 -1.30 -24.01
C LEU A 38 3.08 -2.25 -23.46
N GLN A 39 3.31 -3.53 -23.65
CA GLN A 39 2.49 -4.59 -23.07
C GLN A 39 3.42 -5.55 -22.34
N THR A 40 3.15 -5.76 -21.06
CA THR A 40 3.94 -6.69 -20.26
C THR A 40 3.06 -7.81 -19.70
N GLY A 41 3.62 -9.00 -19.54
CA GLY A 41 3.09 -9.99 -18.62
C GLY A 41 3.26 -9.55 -17.16
N GLY A 42 2.61 -10.25 -16.26
CA GLY A 42 2.73 -9.96 -14.81
C GLY A 42 4.09 -10.32 -14.22
N PHE A 43 4.97 -10.99 -14.95
CA PHE A 43 6.31 -11.45 -14.56
C PHE A 43 6.35 -12.20 -13.20
N GLY A 44 5.19 -12.71 -12.75
CA GLY A 44 5.05 -13.32 -11.43
C GLY A 44 5.07 -12.33 -10.25
N LEU A 45 5.25 -11.03 -10.53
CA LEU A 45 5.28 -9.95 -9.53
C LEU A 45 3.96 -9.20 -9.46
N LEU A 46 3.26 -9.03 -10.58
CA LEU A 46 1.97 -8.37 -10.68
C LEU A 46 0.89 -9.40 -11.03
N ASN A 47 -0.35 -9.13 -10.63
CA ASN A 47 -1.48 -9.98 -11.01
C ASN A 47 -1.78 -9.88 -12.51
N ASN A 48 -1.71 -8.66 -13.02
CA ASN A 48 -1.99 -8.33 -14.41
C ASN A 48 -0.74 -7.70 -15.03
N GLY A 49 -0.63 -7.81 -16.32
CA GLY A 49 0.37 -7.09 -17.07
C GLY A 49 0.05 -5.60 -17.16
N ILE A 50 1.02 -4.81 -17.56
CA ILE A 50 0.87 -3.38 -17.84
C ILE A 50 0.54 -3.24 -19.35
N PHE A 51 -0.40 -2.36 -19.64
CA PHE A 51 -0.68 -1.92 -21.00
C PHE A 51 -0.58 -0.40 -21.07
N SER A 52 0.43 0.10 -21.77
CA SER A 52 0.68 1.53 -21.89
C SER A 52 1.05 1.93 -23.31
N ASN A 53 0.43 2.98 -23.79
CA ASN A 53 0.88 3.71 -24.98
C ASN A 53 1.49 5.08 -24.65
N SER A 54 1.71 5.35 -23.37
CA SER A 54 2.30 6.57 -22.86
C SER A 54 3.24 6.24 -21.71
N ALA A 55 4.44 5.80 -22.04
CA ALA A 55 5.50 5.58 -21.08
C ALA A 55 6.80 6.20 -21.60
N ASN A 56 7.65 6.64 -20.67
CA ASN A 56 9.00 7.09 -21.00
C ASN A 56 9.97 6.66 -19.91
N ALA A 57 11.21 6.46 -20.31
CA ALA A 57 12.26 6.09 -19.37
C ALA A 57 13.61 6.68 -19.76
N THR A 58 14.42 6.97 -18.78
CA THR A 58 15.84 7.25 -18.89
C THR A 58 16.59 6.15 -18.17
N PHE A 59 17.56 5.55 -18.88
CA PHE A 59 18.44 4.54 -18.33
C PHE A 59 19.89 4.95 -18.51
N ARG A 60 20.72 4.68 -17.49
CA ARG A 60 22.16 4.66 -17.58
C ARG A 60 22.59 3.23 -17.38
N VAL A 61 23.24 2.65 -18.36
CA VAL A 61 23.60 1.24 -18.35
C VAL A 61 25.10 1.10 -18.41
N GLN A 62 25.66 0.31 -17.53
CA GLN A 62 27.00 -0.22 -17.59
C GLN A 62 26.91 -1.74 -17.78
N LEU A 63 27.67 -2.30 -18.74
CA LEU A 63 27.54 -3.70 -19.10
C LEU A 63 28.47 -4.60 -18.26
N ASP A 64 29.64 -4.09 -17.88
CA ASP A 64 30.58 -4.84 -17.05
C ASP A 64 31.24 -3.92 -16.00
N PRO A 65 31.01 -4.14 -14.67
CA PRO A 65 29.95 -5.00 -14.13
C PRO A 65 28.55 -4.50 -14.53
N PHE A 66 27.58 -5.43 -14.68
CA PHE A 66 26.24 -5.05 -15.10
C PHE A 66 25.54 -4.19 -14.04
N ASP A 67 25.21 -2.97 -14.43
CA ASP A 67 24.49 -1.98 -13.61
C ASP A 67 23.57 -1.15 -14.49
N VAL A 68 22.35 -0.95 -14.03
CA VAL A 68 21.34 -0.11 -14.69
C VAL A 68 20.78 0.86 -13.68
N GLU A 69 21.13 2.11 -13.81
CA GLU A 69 20.48 3.20 -13.10
C GLU A 69 19.24 3.62 -13.89
N ILE A 70 18.13 3.80 -13.21
CA ILE A 70 16.84 4.25 -13.74
C ILE A 70 16.54 5.61 -13.09
N PRO A 71 17.07 6.73 -13.61
CA PRO A 71 16.77 8.04 -13.06
C PRO A 71 15.29 8.40 -13.14
N GLN A 72 14.61 7.86 -14.15
CA GLN A 72 13.20 8.09 -14.37
C GLN A 72 12.60 6.99 -15.23
N LEU A 73 11.49 6.43 -14.76
CA LEU A 73 10.55 5.63 -15.53
C LEU A 73 9.15 6.13 -15.21
N TYR A 74 8.45 6.60 -16.21
CA TYR A 74 7.05 6.98 -16.12
C TYR A 74 6.20 6.02 -16.95
N ILE A 75 5.15 5.50 -16.36
CA ILE A 75 4.18 4.62 -17.02
C ILE A 75 2.77 5.10 -16.71
N TYR A 76 1.95 5.28 -17.74
CA TYR A 76 0.52 5.40 -17.60
C TYR A 76 -0.14 4.10 -18.07
N ASP A 77 -0.66 3.30 -17.14
CA ASP A 77 -1.39 2.08 -17.46
C ASP A 77 -2.82 2.38 -17.88
N GLN A 78 -3.18 2.02 -19.11
CA GLN A 78 -4.49 2.32 -19.67
C GLN A 78 -5.62 1.48 -19.04
N ASN A 79 -5.32 0.26 -18.62
CA ASN A 79 -6.34 -0.63 -18.07
C ASN A 79 -6.84 -0.14 -16.70
N SER A 80 -5.91 0.32 -15.86
CA SER A 80 -6.24 0.84 -14.53
C SER A 80 -6.38 2.36 -14.49
N ALA A 81 -5.97 3.07 -15.56
CA ALA A 81 -5.82 4.53 -15.59
C ALA A 81 -4.94 5.06 -14.44
N LEU A 82 -3.87 4.33 -14.14
CA LEU A 82 -2.91 4.67 -13.09
C LEU A 82 -1.60 5.15 -13.68
N SER A 83 -1.10 6.28 -13.17
CA SER A 83 0.24 6.78 -13.48
C SER A 83 1.20 6.38 -12.38
N VAL A 84 2.34 5.84 -12.78
CA VAL A 84 3.41 5.45 -11.86
C VAL A 84 4.73 6.06 -12.32
N HIS A 85 5.40 6.73 -11.39
CA HIS A 85 6.78 7.18 -11.52
C HIS A 85 7.68 6.25 -10.74
N THR A 86 8.76 5.81 -11.34
CA THR A 86 9.73 4.94 -10.69
C THR A 86 11.14 5.44 -10.95
N ASP A 87 11.96 5.45 -9.92
CA ASP A 87 13.40 5.62 -9.99
C ASP A 87 14.11 4.49 -9.25
N GLY A 88 15.40 4.31 -9.51
CA GLY A 88 16.18 3.31 -8.80
C GLY A 88 17.32 2.72 -9.61
N TYR A 89 17.71 1.51 -9.23
CA TYR A 89 18.78 0.79 -9.91
C TYR A 89 18.57 -0.73 -9.86
N VAL A 90 19.21 -1.39 -10.82
CA VAL A 90 19.29 -2.86 -10.94
C VAL A 90 20.74 -3.21 -11.24
N SER A 91 21.35 -4.07 -10.47
CA SER A 91 22.71 -4.53 -10.71
C SER A 91 22.85 -6.03 -10.50
N VAL A 92 23.91 -6.59 -11.09
CA VAL A 92 24.31 -7.98 -10.86
C VAL A 92 25.70 -7.99 -10.24
N LYS A 93 25.81 -8.63 -9.09
CA LYS A 93 27.06 -8.84 -8.39
C LYS A 93 27.15 -10.29 -7.93
N ASP A 94 28.27 -10.97 -8.24
CA ASP A 94 28.51 -12.37 -7.87
C ASP A 94 27.32 -13.29 -8.28
N ASP A 95 26.82 -13.11 -9.51
CA ASP A 95 25.65 -13.81 -10.09
C ASP A 95 24.32 -13.54 -9.35
N ASN A 96 24.28 -12.60 -8.43
CA ASN A 96 23.08 -12.24 -7.71
C ASN A 96 22.53 -10.86 -8.13
N TRP A 97 21.22 -10.79 -8.23
CA TRP A 97 20.50 -9.55 -8.52
C TRP A 97 20.38 -8.70 -7.26
N ASN A 98 20.71 -7.43 -7.43
CA ASN A 98 20.41 -6.37 -6.46
C ASN A 98 19.48 -5.37 -7.14
N VAL A 99 18.39 -5.06 -6.51
CA VAL A 99 17.35 -4.16 -7.03
C VAL A 99 16.94 -3.18 -5.94
N SER A 100 16.89 -1.91 -6.27
CA SER A 100 16.27 -0.89 -5.42
C SER A 100 15.43 0.01 -6.30
N LEU A 101 14.11 -0.04 -6.14
CA LEU A 101 13.16 0.75 -6.89
C LEU A 101 12.26 1.53 -5.95
N ASN A 102 12.10 2.82 -6.21
CA ASN A 102 11.14 3.69 -5.56
C ASN A 102 10.06 4.04 -6.57
N SER A 103 8.84 3.65 -6.28
CA SER A 103 7.70 3.92 -7.14
C SER A 103 6.71 4.83 -6.44
N HIS A 104 6.17 5.78 -7.17
CA HIS A 104 5.21 6.77 -6.67
C HIS A 104 4.03 6.92 -7.61
N SER A 105 2.83 7.08 -7.04
CA SER A 105 1.61 7.45 -7.75
C SER A 105 0.85 8.51 -6.96
N GLU A 106 0.39 9.56 -7.64
CA GLU A 106 -0.27 10.69 -6.97
C GLU A 106 -1.60 10.30 -6.34
N ALA A 107 -2.41 9.52 -7.06
CA ALA A 107 -3.70 9.09 -6.57
C ALA A 107 -4.18 7.80 -7.26
N ALA A 108 -4.93 7.01 -6.52
CA ALA A 108 -5.62 5.83 -7.04
C ALA A 108 -6.85 5.49 -6.19
N ASP A 109 -7.88 4.93 -6.83
CA ASP A 109 -8.92 4.21 -6.10
C ASP A 109 -8.37 2.88 -5.61
N LEU A 110 -8.92 2.36 -4.53
CA LEU A 110 -8.47 1.10 -3.95
C LEU A 110 -8.53 -0.08 -4.95
N GLU A 111 -9.53 -0.09 -5.84
CA GLU A 111 -9.67 -1.11 -6.88
C GLU A 111 -8.46 -1.13 -7.84
N LYS A 112 -7.95 0.05 -8.20
CA LYS A 112 -6.76 0.18 -9.04
C LYS A 112 -5.51 -0.36 -8.34
N VAL A 113 -5.38 -0.13 -7.04
CA VAL A 113 -4.30 -0.70 -6.24
C VAL A 113 -4.37 -2.22 -6.23
N PHE A 114 -5.56 -2.81 -6.12
CA PHE A 114 -5.73 -4.27 -6.20
C PHE A 114 -5.35 -4.84 -7.57
N TYR A 115 -5.48 -4.06 -8.63
CA TYR A 115 -5.04 -4.47 -9.96
C TYR A 115 -3.54 -4.80 -9.99
N PHE A 116 -2.72 -4.01 -9.29
CA PHE A 116 -1.27 -4.20 -9.19
C PHE A 116 -0.81 -5.01 -7.98
N TRP A 117 -1.62 -5.12 -6.93
CA TRP A 117 -1.25 -5.87 -5.72
C TRP A 117 -1.19 -7.36 -6.00
N PRO A 118 0.01 -8.00 -5.96
CA PRO A 118 0.12 -9.43 -6.25
C PRO A 118 -0.72 -10.27 -5.29
N GLU A 119 -1.54 -11.17 -5.83
CA GLU A 119 -2.40 -12.05 -4.99
C GLU A 119 -1.60 -12.90 -4.02
N LYS A 120 -0.40 -13.31 -4.42
CA LYS A 120 0.50 -14.11 -3.58
C LYS A 120 1.21 -13.29 -2.51
N HIS A 121 1.28 -11.94 -2.66
CA HIS A 121 1.93 -11.08 -1.69
C HIS A 121 0.95 -10.69 -0.58
N LYS A 122 1.22 -11.15 0.65
CA LYS A 122 0.36 -10.93 1.83
C LYS A 122 -1.14 -11.18 1.53
N PRO A 123 -1.53 -12.37 1.02
CA PRO A 123 -2.88 -12.61 0.49
C PRO A 123 -3.98 -12.38 1.52
N LYS A 124 -3.69 -12.61 2.80
CA LYS A 124 -4.64 -12.40 3.89
C LYS A 124 -4.89 -10.92 4.16
N VAL A 125 -3.84 -10.08 4.10
CA VAL A 125 -3.98 -8.61 4.23
C VAL A 125 -4.77 -8.07 3.06
N ARG A 126 -4.43 -8.48 1.83
CA ARG A 126 -5.15 -8.10 0.61
C ARG A 126 -6.64 -8.44 0.72
N LYS A 127 -6.95 -9.68 1.14
CA LYS A 127 -8.33 -10.12 1.34
C LYS A 127 -9.02 -9.29 2.44
N TRP A 128 -8.34 -9.05 3.57
CA TRP A 128 -8.91 -8.26 4.65
C TRP A 128 -9.24 -6.83 4.19
N VAL A 129 -8.35 -6.19 3.45
CA VAL A 129 -8.62 -4.86 2.88
C VAL A 129 -9.81 -4.91 1.93
N ALA A 130 -9.87 -5.89 1.02
CA ALA A 130 -10.98 -6.05 0.08
C ALA A 130 -12.34 -6.29 0.77
N ASP A 131 -12.34 -7.04 1.87
CA ASP A 131 -13.58 -7.39 2.59
C ASP A 131 -14.08 -6.28 3.53
N HIS A 132 -13.22 -5.32 3.92
CA HIS A 132 -13.53 -4.39 5.00
C HIS A 132 -13.51 -2.91 4.61
N PHE A 133 -12.92 -2.57 3.47
CA PHE A 133 -12.83 -1.19 3.01
C PHE A 133 -13.80 -0.92 1.87
N GLU A 134 -14.47 0.22 1.94
CA GLU A 134 -15.39 0.71 0.93
C GLU A 134 -15.02 2.13 0.53
N ASN A 135 -15.15 2.45 -0.76
CA ASN A 135 -15.02 3.81 -1.30
C ASN A 135 -13.75 4.56 -0.84
N SER A 136 -12.58 3.97 -1.00
CA SER A 136 -11.33 4.59 -0.56
C SER A 136 -10.64 5.33 -1.70
N ASN A 137 -10.36 6.61 -1.49
CA ASN A 137 -9.44 7.38 -2.32
C ASN A 137 -8.06 7.34 -1.65
N LEU A 138 -7.09 6.82 -2.38
CA LEU A 138 -5.70 6.76 -1.93
C LEU A 138 -4.90 7.83 -2.65
N PHE A 139 -3.94 8.43 -1.99
CA PHE A 139 -3.06 9.46 -2.55
C PHE A 139 -1.67 9.39 -1.89
N ASP A 140 -0.69 10.06 -2.50
CA ASP A 140 0.72 9.99 -2.08
C ASP A 140 1.19 8.54 -1.91
N ILE A 141 0.83 7.69 -2.88
CA ILE A 141 1.13 6.27 -2.83
C ILE A 141 2.61 6.08 -3.15
N SER A 142 3.35 5.53 -2.21
CA SER A 142 4.77 5.21 -2.40
C SER A 142 5.00 3.72 -2.15
N MET A 143 5.81 3.12 -2.99
CA MET A 143 6.26 1.74 -2.87
C MET A 143 7.77 1.68 -3.05
N GLN A 144 8.45 1.07 -2.12
CA GLN A 144 9.86 0.74 -2.21
C GLN A 144 10.03 -0.77 -2.35
N THR A 145 10.78 -1.18 -3.35
CA THR A 145 11.11 -2.59 -3.60
C THR A 145 12.62 -2.76 -3.49
N GLU A 146 13.06 -3.67 -2.63
CA GLU A 146 14.47 -4.01 -2.45
C GLU A 146 14.67 -5.51 -2.63
N ILE A 147 15.66 -5.88 -3.44
CA ILE A 147 16.17 -7.24 -3.55
C ILE A 147 17.67 -7.15 -3.29
N ASP A 148 18.15 -7.87 -2.32
CA ASP A 148 19.54 -7.91 -1.91
C ASP A 148 20.08 -9.33 -2.09
N ASN A 149 21.15 -9.47 -2.90
CA ASN A 149 21.80 -10.75 -3.20
C ASN A 149 20.82 -11.86 -3.67
N GLY A 150 19.82 -11.52 -4.47
CA GLY A 150 18.83 -12.46 -4.96
C GLY A 150 17.90 -13.04 -3.89
N LEU A 151 17.84 -12.44 -2.70
CA LEU A 151 16.94 -12.81 -1.62
C LEU A 151 15.47 -12.45 -1.97
N GLU A 152 14.55 -12.88 -1.14
CA GLU A 152 13.13 -12.50 -1.30
C GLU A 152 12.96 -10.98 -1.28
N PRO A 153 12.14 -10.42 -2.19
CA PRO A 153 11.87 -8.99 -2.24
C PRO A 153 11.31 -8.45 -0.93
N LYS A 154 11.90 -7.37 -0.44
CA LYS A 154 11.36 -6.55 0.63
C LYS A 154 10.52 -5.43 0.02
N LEU A 155 9.27 -5.34 0.42
CA LEU A 155 8.33 -4.32 -0.06
C LEU A 155 7.92 -3.42 1.12
N SER A 156 8.06 -2.12 0.93
CA SER A 156 7.57 -1.10 1.84
C SER A 156 6.52 -0.26 1.12
N TRP A 157 5.44 0.06 1.82
CA TRP A 157 4.30 0.80 1.29
C TRP A 157 3.92 1.93 2.21
N SER A 158 3.59 3.06 1.64
CA SER A 158 2.90 4.14 2.36
C SER A 158 1.88 4.81 1.44
N PHE A 159 0.80 5.25 2.02
CA PHE A 159 -0.19 6.10 1.34
C PHE A 159 -1.03 6.85 2.36
N ALA A 160 -1.57 7.97 1.94
CA ALA A 160 -2.66 8.62 2.62
C ALA A 160 -4.00 8.15 2.02
N PHE A 161 -5.06 8.22 2.81
CA PHE A 161 -6.42 7.87 2.37
C PHE A 161 -7.44 8.90 2.82
N SER A 162 -8.50 9.05 2.04
CA SER A 162 -9.62 9.94 2.38
C SER A 162 -10.94 9.38 1.86
N LYS A 163 -12.04 9.90 2.41
CA LYS A 163 -13.40 9.48 2.07
C LYS A 163 -13.61 7.97 2.18
N THR A 164 -12.91 7.37 3.12
CA THR A 164 -12.90 5.93 3.33
C THR A 164 -13.95 5.54 4.34
N SER A 165 -14.67 4.46 4.06
CA SER A 165 -15.50 3.77 5.04
C SER A 165 -14.94 2.36 5.24
N PHE A 166 -14.80 1.93 6.49
CA PHE A 166 -14.29 0.59 6.75
C PHE A 166 -14.79 0.03 8.07
N THR A 167 -14.85 -1.29 8.15
CA THR A 167 -15.18 -2.04 9.35
C THR A 167 -13.91 -2.71 9.89
N PRO A 168 -13.30 -2.21 10.97
CA PRO A 168 -11.99 -2.70 11.42
C PRO A 168 -11.98 -4.18 11.83
N LEU A 169 -13.09 -4.66 12.36
CA LEU A 169 -13.28 -6.05 12.81
C LEU A 169 -14.68 -6.50 12.47
N LYS A 170 -14.85 -7.78 12.13
CA LYS A 170 -16.17 -8.37 11.88
C LYS A 170 -17.12 -8.14 13.07
N GLY A 171 -18.26 -7.52 12.79
CA GLY A 171 -19.27 -7.18 13.80
C GLY A 171 -19.02 -5.87 14.56
N PHE A 172 -17.93 -5.16 14.27
CA PHE A 172 -17.72 -3.81 14.76
C PHE A 172 -18.54 -2.79 13.96
N SER A 173 -18.72 -1.60 14.52
CA SER A 173 -19.41 -0.51 13.81
C SER A 173 -18.57 0.00 12.65
N LEU A 174 -19.24 0.37 11.56
CA LEU A 174 -18.62 1.03 10.42
C LEU A 174 -18.01 2.36 10.85
N ILE A 175 -16.76 2.59 10.49
CA ILE A 175 -16.12 3.91 10.57
C ILE A 175 -16.31 4.57 9.21
N GLU A 176 -16.93 5.74 9.22
CA GLU A 176 -17.27 6.49 8.02
C GLU A 176 -16.48 7.79 7.94
N LYS A 177 -16.40 8.36 6.72
CA LYS A 177 -15.74 9.66 6.46
C LYS A 177 -14.33 9.71 7.01
N SER A 178 -13.63 8.60 6.96
CA SER A 178 -12.29 8.54 7.52
C SER A 178 -11.24 9.05 6.54
N SER A 179 -10.23 9.70 7.11
CA SER A 179 -8.97 10.06 6.47
C SER A 179 -7.80 9.66 7.37
N GLY A 180 -6.63 9.51 6.78
CA GLY A 180 -5.44 9.16 7.55
C GLY A 180 -4.30 8.61 6.70
N HIS A 181 -3.39 7.90 7.37
CA HIS A 181 -2.17 7.38 6.76
C HIS A 181 -1.98 5.90 7.05
N PHE A 182 -1.46 5.20 6.05
CA PHE A 182 -0.99 3.83 6.15
C PHE A 182 0.51 3.78 5.88
N VAL A 183 1.25 3.04 6.70
CA VAL A 183 2.67 2.73 6.46
C VAL A 183 2.91 1.27 6.77
N SER A 184 3.52 0.55 5.83
CA SER A 184 4.05 -0.79 6.06
C SER A 184 5.50 -0.79 5.61
N LYS A 185 6.43 -0.91 6.55
CA LYS A 185 7.87 -0.89 6.29
C LYS A 185 8.52 -2.04 7.05
N ASP A 186 9.42 -2.72 6.37
CA ASP A 186 10.06 -3.94 6.87
C ASP A 186 8.98 -4.96 7.29
N TYR A 187 8.82 -5.18 8.57
CA TYR A 187 7.81 -6.09 9.14
C TYR A 187 6.80 -5.38 10.02
N SER A 188 6.89 -4.06 10.12
CA SER A 188 5.94 -3.24 10.87
C SER A 188 4.79 -2.76 10.00
N THR A 189 3.65 -2.48 10.62
CA THR A 189 2.50 -1.87 9.94
C THR A 189 1.83 -0.89 10.88
N SER A 190 1.52 0.29 10.38
CA SER A 190 0.85 1.36 11.11
C SER A 190 -0.29 1.94 10.28
N VAL A 191 -1.41 2.20 10.93
CA VAL A 191 -2.54 2.98 10.41
C VAL A 191 -2.88 4.04 11.43
N VAL A 192 -3.04 5.27 10.99
CA VAL A 192 -3.46 6.39 11.84
C VAL A 192 -4.68 7.05 11.20
N LEU A 193 -5.72 7.24 11.98
CA LEU A 193 -6.90 8.00 11.59
C LEU A 193 -6.72 9.46 11.99
N GLU A 194 -6.77 10.36 11.03
CA GLU A 194 -6.82 11.81 11.27
C GLU A 194 -8.25 12.30 11.45
N GLU A 195 -9.17 11.68 10.69
CA GLU A 195 -10.60 11.87 10.80
C GLU A 195 -11.31 10.52 10.78
N GLY A 196 -12.50 10.48 11.35
CA GLY A 196 -13.37 9.31 11.27
C GLY A 196 -14.52 9.43 12.24
N ILE A 197 -15.69 8.95 11.86
CA ILE A 197 -16.88 8.96 12.68
C ILE A 197 -17.54 7.59 12.73
N ILE A 198 -18.19 7.31 13.85
CA ILE A 198 -19.08 6.16 14.02
C ILE A 198 -20.46 6.71 14.36
N PHE A 199 -21.50 6.14 13.79
CA PHE A 199 -22.87 6.40 14.22
C PHE A 199 -23.33 5.34 15.22
N ASP A 200 -23.96 5.78 16.31
CA ASP A 200 -24.69 4.88 17.19
C ASP A 200 -26.03 4.45 16.56
N ASP A 201 -26.75 3.55 17.20
CA ASP A 201 -28.05 3.07 16.69
C ASP A 201 -29.13 4.15 16.63
N SER A 202 -28.93 5.29 17.31
CA SER A 202 -29.80 6.46 17.26
C SER A 202 -29.38 7.52 16.24
N GLY A 203 -28.25 7.29 15.53
CA GLY A 203 -27.70 8.23 14.56
C GLY A 203 -26.85 9.34 15.18
N LYS A 204 -26.47 9.26 16.46
CA LYS A 204 -25.55 10.21 17.08
C LYS A 204 -24.12 9.89 16.68
N VAL A 205 -23.33 10.94 16.50
CA VAL A 205 -21.95 10.86 16.05
C VAL A 205 -20.99 10.63 17.22
N ILE A 206 -20.05 9.73 17.02
CA ILE A 206 -18.85 9.53 17.82
C ILE A 206 -17.66 9.83 16.92
N ASP A 207 -16.86 10.83 17.27
CA ASP A 207 -15.62 11.15 16.59
C ASP A 207 -14.53 10.19 17.09
N VAL A 208 -13.81 9.55 16.15
CA VAL A 208 -12.72 8.60 16.44
C VAL A 208 -11.39 9.06 15.88
N ALA A 209 -11.25 10.33 15.53
CA ALA A 209 -10.00 10.94 15.11
C ALA A 209 -8.86 10.72 16.13
N GLY A 210 -7.65 10.49 15.65
CA GLY A 210 -6.48 10.16 16.48
C GLY A 210 -6.41 8.71 16.95
N SER A 211 -7.33 7.84 16.48
CA SER A 211 -7.20 6.40 16.70
C SER A 211 -6.10 5.82 15.79
N SER A 212 -5.45 4.76 16.24
CA SER A 212 -4.38 4.13 15.48
C SER A 212 -4.32 2.61 15.70
N PHE A 213 -3.74 1.92 14.71
CA PHE A 213 -3.44 0.51 14.76
C PHE A 213 -1.96 0.30 14.44
N PHE A 214 -1.28 -0.54 15.21
CA PHE A 214 0.15 -0.77 15.05
C PHE A 214 0.51 -2.23 15.25
N ILE A 215 1.28 -2.80 14.31
CA ILE A 215 1.97 -4.07 14.43
C ILE A 215 3.47 -3.79 14.40
N LYS A 216 4.17 -4.11 15.47
CA LYS A 216 5.62 -3.86 15.59
C LYS A 216 6.44 -4.79 14.69
N ASP A 217 6.13 -6.07 14.69
CA ASP A 217 6.83 -7.08 13.91
C ASP A 217 5.89 -8.24 13.56
N SER A 218 5.55 -8.34 12.29
CA SER A 218 4.64 -9.35 11.76
C SER A 218 5.26 -10.76 11.65
N ARG A 219 6.57 -10.91 11.84
CA ARG A 219 7.26 -12.22 11.89
C ARG A 219 6.99 -12.95 13.19
N ILE A 220 6.81 -12.22 14.28
CA ILE A 220 6.48 -12.79 15.59
C ILE A 220 5.07 -13.39 15.50
N LYS A 221 4.92 -14.64 15.89
CA LYS A 221 3.63 -15.34 15.88
C LYS A 221 3.31 -15.90 17.27
N PRO A 222 2.12 -15.61 17.81
CA PRO A 222 1.10 -14.67 17.32
C PRO A 222 1.64 -13.23 17.30
N SER A 223 1.27 -12.45 16.28
CA SER A 223 1.81 -11.10 16.11
C SER A 223 1.23 -10.14 17.13
N PRO A 224 2.07 -9.47 17.95
CA PRO A 224 1.58 -8.45 18.87
C PRO A 224 1.12 -7.22 18.08
N ALA A 225 -0.09 -6.80 18.33
CA ALA A 225 -0.68 -5.59 17.77
C ALA A 225 -1.22 -4.70 18.90
N GLU A 226 -1.23 -3.41 18.67
CA GLU A 226 -1.80 -2.41 19.57
C GLU A 226 -2.80 -1.55 18.79
N ILE A 227 -3.99 -1.39 19.37
CA ILE A 227 -4.99 -0.43 18.91
C ILE A 227 -5.06 0.66 19.94
N GLN A 228 -4.81 1.89 19.57
CA GLN A 228 -5.10 3.06 20.36
C GLN A 228 -6.41 3.66 19.87
N ILE A 229 -7.36 3.81 20.77
CA ILE A 229 -8.69 4.35 20.47
C ILE A 229 -8.77 5.73 21.10
N SER A 230 -9.07 6.72 20.28
CA SER A 230 -9.51 8.05 20.70
C SER A 230 -10.99 8.15 20.37
N ALA A 231 -11.81 8.61 21.31
CA ALA A 231 -13.23 8.77 21.08
C ALA A 231 -13.76 10.04 21.76
N PHE A 232 -14.57 10.79 21.03
CA PHE A 232 -15.30 11.96 21.55
C PHE A 232 -16.77 11.87 21.13
N GLY A 233 -17.68 12.00 22.07
CA GLY A 233 -19.12 11.94 21.83
C GLY A 233 -19.95 11.74 23.09
N ALA A 234 -21.22 11.46 22.92
CA ALA A 234 -22.09 11.14 24.05
C ALA A 234 -21.63 9.84 24.74
N LEU A 235 -21.50 9.86 26.06
CA LEU A 235 -21.04 8.70 26.83
C LEU A 235 -21.96 7.48 26.61
N SER A 236 -23.27 7.70 26.45
CA SER A 236 -24.24 6.65 26.11
C SER A 236 -23.95 6.00 24.75
N SER A 237 -23.60 6.80 23.74
CA SER A 237 -23.27 6.31 22.38
C SER A 237 -21.96 5.52 22.35
N ILE A 238 -20.93 6.04 23.02
CA ILE A 238 -19.64 5.35 23.14
C ILE A 238 -19.81 4.01 23.88
N SER A 239 -20.58 4.01 24.98
CA SER A 239 -20.88 2.80 25.75
C SER A 239 -21.62 1.76 24.91
N GLN A 240 -22.55 2.18 24.07
CA GLN A 240 -23.27 1.31 23.16
C GLN A 240 -22.33 0.63 22.15
N VAL A 241 -21.44 1.41 21.52
CA VAL A 241 -20.46 0.85 20.55
C VAL A 241 -19.49 -0.10 21.25
N LEU A 242 -19.01 0.23 22.44
CA LEU A 242 -18.10 -0.64 23.22
C LEU A 242 -18.78 -1.94 23.67
N ASN A 243 -20.10 -1.95 23.78
CA ASN A 243 -20.87 -3.14 24.16
C ASN A 243 -21.27 -4.02 22.96
N LYS A 244 -21.09 -3.54 21.72
CA LYS A 244 -21.30 -4.37 20.54
C LYS A 244 -20.23 -5.47 20.40
N SER A 245 -20.61 -6.55 19.74
CA SER A 245 -19.63 -7.57 19.32
C SER A 245 -18.58 -6.94 18.38
N PRO A 246 -17.30 -7.31 18.46
CA PRO A 246 -16.73 -8.35 19.31
C PRO A 246 -16.27 -7.88 20.70
N LEU A 247 -16.38 -6.58 21.00
CA LEU A 247 -15.79 -5.99 22.21
C LEU A 247 -16.47 -6.43 23.50
N LYS A 248 -17.79 -6.27 23.58
CA LYS A 248 -18.63 -6.64 24.74
C LYS A 248 -18.04 -6.24 26.09
N ILE A 249 -17.50 -5.01 26.19
CA ILE A 249 -16.74 -4.56 27.35
C ILE A 249 -17.67 -4.39 28.55
N LEU A 250 -18.91 -3.95 28.32
CA LEU A 250 -19.86 -3.62 29.38
C LEU A 250 -20.76 -4.81 29.77
N ASP A 251 -20.73 -5.94 29.09
CA ASP A 251 -21.46 -7.16 29.46
C ASP A 251 -21.08 -7.67 30.89
N ARG A 252 -20.02 -7.13 31.47
CA ARG A 252 -19.53 -7.46 32.82
C ARG A 252 -20.05 -6.51 33.90
N VAL A 253 -20.83 -5.50 33.52
CA VAL A 253 -21.39 -4.52 34.45
C VAL A 253 -22.80 -4.97 34.83
N GLU A 254 -23.00 -5.31 36.12
CA GLU A 254 -24.25 -5.90 36.62
C GLU A 254 -25.46 -4.96 36.60
N GLN A 255 -25.28 -3.66 36.39
CA GLN A 255 -26.39 -2.68 36.35
C GLN A 255 -26.26 -1.75 35.13
N PRO A 256 -27.39 -1.46 34.41
CA PRO A 256 -27.39 -0.48 33.37
C PRO A 256 -27.12 0.91 33.93
N VAL A 257 -26.01 1.53 33.52
CA VAL A 257 -25.68 2.89 33.91
C VAL A 257 -26.39 3.88 32.99
N ASN A 258 -27.20 4.73 33.52
CA ASN A 258 -27.81 5.85 32.79
C ASN A 258 -26.85 7.04 32.77
N PHE A 259 -26.21 7.28 31.62
CA PHE A 259 -25.22 8.35 31.48
C PHE A 259 -25.85 9.74 31.17
N GLY A 260 -27.18 9.81 30.98
CA GLY A 260 -27.87 11.05 30.62
C GLY A 260 -27.31 11.65 29.30
N ASN A 261 -27.10 12.97 29.32
CA ASN A 261 -26.58 13.73 28.19
C ASN A 261 -25.06 14.03 28.32
N ALA A 262 -24.35 13.29 29.15
CA ALA A 262 -22.92 13.49 29.36
C ALA A 262 -22.14 13.26 28.05
N GLN A 263 -21.26 14.21 27.72
CA GLN A 263 -20.27 14.05 26.66
C GLN A 263 -18.92 13.69 27.29
N VAL A 264 -18.15 12.89 26.61
CA VAL A 264 -16.84 12.45 27.07
C VAL A 264 -15.83 12.46 25.94
N SER A 265 -14.60 12.80 26.28
CA SER A 265 -13.42 12.54 25.48
C SER A 265 -12.56 11.53 26.23
N GLY A 266 -12.20 10.46 25.57
CA GLY A 266 -11.41 9.39 26.19
C GLY A 266 -10.42 8.78 25.22
N LYS A 267 -9.31 8.27 25.80
CA LYS A 267 -8.33 7.47 25.08
C LYS A 267 -8.14 6.15 25.78
N GLY A 268 -8.03 5.09 25.01
CA GLY A 268 -7.76 3.75 25.53
C GLY A 268 -6.82 2.99 24.60
N SER A 269 -6.14 1.99 25.13
CA SER A 269 -5.34 1.08 24.30
C SER A 269 -5.75 -0.36 24.54
N VAL A 270 -5.74 -1.14 23.46
CA VAL A 270 -6.01 -2.57 23.47
C VAL A 270 -4.83 -3.28 22.85
N LYS A 271 -4.21 -4.19 23.59
CA LYS A 271 -3.15 -5.05 23.07
C LYS A 271 -3.75 -6.37 22.64
N LEU A 272 -3.46 -6.76 21.42
CA LEU A 272 -3.99 -7.95 20.79
C LEU A 272 -2.84 -8.88 20.39
N LEU A 273 -3.13 -10.17 20.34
CA LEU A 273 -2.28 -11.17 19.72
C LEU A 273 -2.99 -11.68 18.46
N LEU A 274 -2.51 -11.24 17.31
CA LEU A 274 -3.07 -11.66 16.03
C LEU A 274 -2.58 -13.07 15.71
N LYS A 275 -3.48 -14.04 15.83
CA LYS A 275 -3.20 -15.42 15.41
C LYS A 275 -2.95 -15.45 13.91
N SER A 276 -2.13 -16.38 13.44
CA SER A 276 -1.71 -16.52 12.04
C SER A 276 -2.84 -16.77 11.02
N ASN A 277 -4.08 -16.75 11.47
CA ASN A 277 -5.28 -16.99 10.68
C ASN A 277 -6.07 -15.73 10.30
N LEU A 278 -5.44 -14.55 10.42
CA LEU A 278 -5.92 -13.34 9.75
C LEU A 278 -5.32 -13.23 8.37
#